data_73a739d76055f3f49e34c1566e55c7ab
#
_entry.id   73a739d76055f3f49e34c1566e55c7ab
#
_cell.length_a   1.000
_cell.length_b   1.000
_cell.length_c   1.000
_cell.angle_alpha   90.00
_cell.angle_beta   90.00
_cell.angle_gamma   90.00
#
_symmetry.space_group_name_H-M   'P 1'
#
loop_
_entity.id
_entity.type
_entity.pdbx_description
1 polymer ?
#
loop_
_entity_poly.entity_id
_entity_poly.type
_entity_poly.pdbx_seq_one_letter_code
_entity_poly.pdbx_strand_id
1 'polypeptide(L)'
;MRKSILILSLSTAIIASTATCNVFGADLNAGNSLELENVLLEQLKNYNQDFEIRYTGPVDNIERLLKKAISKDPYINSNVKSVGWEITSTSKSSNIDIDVDYIITSSKRAEADKKIDNILAEIIKPYMNDHEKVKAVHDYIVLNGKYDESMQLYSDYDLLTKGTSVCNGYALLTYNMLNKLNIPVKLVTGTGNGEHHIWNMVKLGDRWFHLDTTWDDPLPDTGMVSYNYYMLTDKEILKDHTIDGSLAVPKSDKSYYEYLKELSYDKLLMETGLDIYNKTNTAESERELKDTLQNKIKHRPKRISVRINKALSQDSIYNAMSGLLSKHNYISEIGYGQLNGDSTGQYYILSLYIKYKDAPDSITSDFSNKVYNTATKVNFNVYAMYGNKKVNINDSVLVYPYDKNSINVDNGTLTFKKPGRYDLQFEYQGMQETAAVTALNSEAFEYITDKKPDAPVNVKVYDQYINFSSINQWPFIENGKTMVPLRAVFEVMNCKVNWDAGKSSAVVEFEGTKITIQANSNTAFINGTSSTLDVPAKLVNNRIMVPLRFISEAIGKTVTWDDENKTVLIY
;
A
#
# COMPACT_ATOMS: atom_id res chain seq x y z
N MET A 1 27.06 42.32 -15.16
CA MET A 1 26.17 41.15 -15.10
C MET A 1 26.43 40.42 -13.78
N ARG A 2 25.44 40.36 -12.91
CA ARG A 2 25.57 39.62 -11.63
C ARG A 2 24.86 38.27 -11.81
N LYS A 3 25.60 37.16 -11.74
CA LYS A 3 25.00 35.84 -11.57
C LYS A 3 24.37 35.77 -10.19
N SER A 4 23.08 35.50 -10.12
CA SER A 4 22.35 35.25 -8.88
C SER A 4 22.20 33.75 -8.72
N ILE A 5 22.54 33.20 -7.55
CA ILE A 5 22.45 31.79 -7.25
C ILE A 5 21.52 31.62 -6.06
N LEU A 6 20.49 30.80 -6.22
CA LEU A 6 19.60 30.37 -5.14
C LEU A 6 20.07 29.03 -4.65
N ILE A 7 20.57 28.96 -3.41
CA ILE A 7 20.91 27.69 -2.74
C ILE A 7 19.70 27.32 -1.88
N LEU A 8 18.99 26.26 -2.23
CA LEU A 8 17.94 25.70 -1.41
C LEU A 8 18.63 24.87 -0.32
N SER A 9 18.60 25.41 0.89
CA SER A 9 19.27 25.01 2.11
C SER A 9 19.60 23.52 2.27
N LEU A 10 20.80 23.14 1.88
CA LEU A 10 21.64 22.13 2.49
C LEU A 10 23.03 22.74 2.51
N SER A 11 23.54 23.01 3.72
CA SER A 11 24.81 23.67 3.91
C SER A 11 25.96 22.86 3.30
N THR A 12 26.62 23.36 2.26
CA THR A 12 28.06 23.51 2.13
C THR A 12 28.55 23.76 0.70
N ALA A 13 29.42 24.76 0.60
CA ALA A 13 30.56 25.00 -0.31
C ALA A 13 30.33 25.13 -1.83
N ILE A 14 30.61 26.33 -2.26
CA ILE A 14 30.77 26.83 -3.62
C ILE A 14 32.01 26.23 -4.29
N ILE A 15 31.85 25.68 -5.50
CA ILE A 15 32.93 25.61 -6.50
C ILE A 15 32.36 26.04 -7.86
N ALA A 16 32.89 27.12 -8.42
CA ALA A 16 32.57 27.56 -9.78
C ALA A 16 33.39 26.77 -10.78
N SER A 17 32.75 26.19 -11.80
CA SER A 17 33.44 25.81 -13.04
C SER A 17 32.54 26.08 -14.23
N THR A 18 33.10 26.84 -15.18
CA THR A 18 32.52 27.16 -16.48
C THR A 18 32.75 26.03 -17.46
N ALA A 19 31.67 25.53 -18.05
CA ALA A 19 31.73 24.84 -19.33
C ALA A 19 30.39 25.04 -20.05
N THR A 20 30.44 25.76 -21.17
CA THR A 20 29.32 25.97 -22.08
C THR A 20 29.16 24.77 -22.99
N CYS A 21 27.99 24.14 -23.00
CA CYS A 21 27.58 23.26 -24.07
C CYS A 21 26.15 23.64 -24.47
N ASN A 22 26.00 24.26 -25.62
CA ASN A 22 24.72 24.62 -26.21
C ASN A 22 24.05 23.38 -26.80
N VAL A 23 22.93 22.97 -26.21
CA VAL A 23 21.97 22.08 -26.88
C VAL A 23 20.76 22.93 -27.27
N PHE A 24 20.60 23.23 -28.55
CA PHE A 24 19.41 23.88 -29.10
C PHE A 24 18.21 22.95 -28.98
N GLY A 25 17.33 23.20 -27.99
CA GLY A 25 16.00 22.66 -27.88
C GLY A 25 14.96 23.74 -28.20
N ALA A 26 13.70 23.34 -28.41
CA ALA A 26 12.59 24.21 -28.82
C ALA A 26 12.55 25.54 -28.05
N ASP A 27 12.25 26.66 -28.76
CA ASP A 27 12.12 27.99 -28.19
C ASP A 27 11.11 27.99 -27.03
N LEU A 28 11.59 28.01 -25.80
CA LEU A 28 10.74 28.10 -24.61
C LEU A 28 10.28 29.54 -24.45
N ASN A 29 8.97 29.76 -24.47
CA ASN A 29 8.39 31.09 -24.39
C ASN A 29 7.38 31.17 -23.24
N ALA A 30 7.33 32.33 -22.55
CA ALA A 30 6.33 32.63 -21.55
C ALA A 30 5.92 34.12 -21.63
N GLY A 31 4.61 34.35 -21.73
CA GLY A 31 4.05 35.70 -21.85
C GLY A 31 3.69 36.34 -20.49
N ASN A 32 3.55 35.52 -19.46
CA ASN A 32 3.16 35.97 -18.11
C ASN A 32 3.72 35.04 -17.03
N SER A 33 3.57 35.42 -15.76
CA SER A 33 4.13 34.69 -14.62
C SER A 33 3.63 33.27 -14.49
N LEU A 34 2.35 32.99 -14.82
CA LEU A 34 1.78 31.63 -14.72
C LEU A 34 2.36 30.71 -15.80
N GLU A 35 2.51 31.22 -17.02
CA GLU A 35 3.17 30.48 -18.11
C GLU A 35 4.64 30.21 -17.78
N LEU A 36 5.36 31.19 -17.24
CA LEU A 36 6.75 31.03 -16.79
C LEU A 36 6.86 29.94 -15.71
N GLU A 37 5.99 29.97 -14.67
CA GLU A 37 5.95 28.93 -13.64
C GLU A 37 5.71 27.53 -14.23
N ASN A 38 4.83 27.40 -15.22
CA ASN A 38 4.52 26.12 -15.84
C ASN A 38 5.69 25.61 -16.71
N VAL A 39 6.30 26.49 -17.51
CA VAL A 39 7.49 26.15 -18.32
C VAL A 39 8.63 25.72 -17.39
N LEU A 40 8.90 26.49 -16.33
CA LEU A 40 9.92 26.15 -15.33
C LEU A 40 9.68 24.76 -14.73
N LEU A 41 8.45 24.51 -14.26
CA LEU A 41 8.10 23.22 -13.65
C LEU A 41 8.27 22.05 -14.63
N GLU A 42 7.91 22.25 -15.89
CA GLU A 42 8.08 21.24 -16.94
C GLU A 42 9.56 20.93 -17.17
N GLN A 43 10.42 21.96 -17.30
CA GLN A 43 11.86 21.79 -17.47
C GLN A 43 12.49 21.08 -16.27
N LEU A 44 12.08 21.46 -15.05
CA LEU A 44 12.54 20.82 -13.82
C LEU A 44 12.13 19.33 -13.74
N LYS A 45 10.92 19.00 -14.14
CA LYS A 45 10.43 17.59 -14.20
C LYS A 45 11.16 16.75 -15.23
N ASN A 46 11.63 17.37 -16.32
CA ASN A 46 12.43 16.72 -17.34
C ASN A 46 13.93 16.66 -16.97
N TYR A 47 14.31 17.15 -15.78
CA TYR A 47 15.71 17.21 -15.30
C TYR A 47 16.66 17.97 -16.23
N ASN A 48 16.14 18.97 -16.94
CA ASN A 48 16.97 19.84 -17.78
C ASN A 48 17.86 20.70 -16.91
N GLN A 49 19.17 20.64 -17.14
CA GLN A 49 20.16 21.33 -16.34
C GLN A 49 20.35 22.77 -16.81
N ASP A 50 20.44 22.97 -18.13
CA ASP A 50 20.67 24.27 -18.77
C ASP A 50 19.57 24.54 -19.79
N PHE A 51 18.86 25.66 -19.65
CA PHE A 51 17.83 26.06 -20.62
C PHE A 51 17.58 27.57 -20.57
N GLU A 52 17.20 28.12 -21.74
CA GLU A 52 16.82 29.53 -21.90
C GLU A 52 15.31 29.65 -22.10
N ILE A 53 14.68 30.60 -21.41
CA ILE A 53 13.27 30.95 -21.57
C ILE A 53 13.17 32.39 -22.04
N ARG A 54 12.49 32.64 -23.17
CA ARG A 54 12.09 33.95 -23.60
C ARG A 54 10.84 34.39 -22.84
N TYR A 55 10.96 35.46 -22.07
CA TYR A 55 9.90 35.94 -21.20
C TYR A 55 9.52 37.40 -21.52
N THR A 56 8.21 37.68 -21.67
CA THR A 56 7.72 39.04 -21.97
C THR A 56 7.06 39.75 -20.76
N GLY A 57 6.99 39.06 -19.62
CA GLY A 57 6.48 39.62 -18.36
C GLY A 57 7.54 40.35 -17.54
N PRO A 58 7.17 40.87 -16.35
CA PRO A 58 8.08 41.58 -15.44
C PRO A 58 9.13 40.64 -14.84
N VAL A 59 10.40 41.05 -14.88
CA VAL A 59 11.54 40.24 -14.38
C VAL A 59 11.92 40.51 -12.93
N ASP A 60 11.30 41.50 -12.28
CA ASP A 60 11.65 41.95 -10.93
C ASP A 60 11.48 40.88 -9.84
N ASN A 61 10.77 39.83 -10.11
CA ASN A 61 10.37 38.76 -9.16
C ASN A 61 10.78 37.36 -9.60
N ILE A 62 11.80 37.19 -10.46
CA ILE A 62 12.20 35.88 -11.01
C ILE A 62 12.54 34.89 -9.90
N GLU A 63 13.29 35.27 -8.88
CA GLU A 63 13.60 34.42 -7.73
C GLU A 63 12.34 33.85 -7.06
N ARG A 64 11.32 34.70 -6.86
CA ARG A 64 10.06 34.27 -6.27
C ARG A 64 9.31 33.30 -7.18
N LEU A 65 9.33 33.50 -8.50
CA LEU A 65 8.70 32.62 -9.48
C LEU A 65 9.41 31.27 -9.56
N LEU A 66 10.74 31.26 -9.51
CA LEU A 66 11.55 30.03 -9.42
C LEU A 66 11.21 29.24 -8.16
N LYS A 67 11.26 29.88 -6.98
CA LYS A 67 10.87 29.24 -5.72
C LYS A 67 9.46 28.65 -5.77
N LYS A 68 8.52 29.39 -6.35
CA LYS A 68 7.13 28.97 -6.48
C LYS A 68 6.97 27.80 -7.45
N ALA A 69 7.67 27.78 -8.57
CA ALA A 69 7.67 26.68 -9.51
C ALA A 69 8.23 25.40 -8.88
N ILE A 70 9.38 25.49 -8.21
CA ILE A 70 10.02 24.38 -7.51
C ILE A 70 9.10 23.82 -6.42
N SER A 71 8.48 24.68 -5.61
CA SER A 71 7.60 24.26 -4.50
C SER A 71 6.28 23.61 -4.94
N LYS A 72 5.89 23.72 -6.21
CA LYS A 72 4.68 23.06 -6.74
C LYS A 72 4.79 21.53 -6.78
N ASP A 73 6.00 21.02 -6.90
CA ASP A 73 6.25 19.58 -6.91
C ASP A 73 7.18 19.23 -5.74
N PRO A 74 6.68 18.52 -4.72
CA PRO A 74 7.46 18.21 -3.53
C PRO A 74 8.71 17.38 -3.82
N TYR A 75 8.64 16.46 -4.81
CA TYR A 75 9.78 15.65 -5.20
C TYR A 75 10.87 16.51 -5.86
N ILE A 76 10.49 17.39 -6.80
CA ILE A 76 11.41 18.33 -7.43
C ILE A 76 12.03 19.26 -6.40
N ASN A 77 11.21 19.79 -5.47
CA ASN A 77 11.71 20.64 -4.38
C ASN A 77 12.81 19.96 -3.55
N SER A 78 12.68 18.67 -3.31
CA SER A 78 13.65 17.88 -2.52
C SER A 78 14.83 17.35 -3.35
N ASN A 79 14.75 17.39 -4.68
CA ASN A 79 15.80 16.93 -5.59
C ASN A 79 16.63 18.06 -6.22
N VAL A 80 16.13 19.30 -6.24
CA VAL A 80 16.90 20.46 -6.71
C VAL A 80 17.87 20.90 -5.64
N LYS A 81 19.17 20.85 -5.96
CA LYS A 81 20.26 21.24 -5.07
C LYS A 81 20.51 22.74 -5.13
N SER A 82 20.56 23.30 -6.33
CA SER A 82 20.72 24.73 -6.57
C SER A 82 20.12 25.15 -7.90
N VAL A 83 19.72 26.43 -8.00
CA VAL A 83 19.30 27.04 -9.26
C VAL A 83 20.04 28.36 -9.42
N GLY A 84 20.73 28.52 -10.56
CA GLY A 84 21.31 29.76 -11.02
C GLY A 84 20.45 30.40 -12.11
N TRP A 85 20.49 31.69 -12.25
CA TRP A 85 19.88 32.38 -13.41
C TRP A 85 20.61 33.65 -13.79
N GLU A 86 20.56 33.95 -15.07
CA GLU A 86 21.01 35.20 -15.65
C GLU A 86 19.90 35.80 -16.54
N ILE A 87 19.74 37.12 -16.53
CA ILE A 87 18.69 37.79 -17.30
C ILE A 87 19.33 38.78 -18.25
N THR A 88 19.02 38.63 -19.56
CA THR A 88 19.37 39.58 -20.60
C THR A 88 18.11 40.21 -21.17
N SER A 89 17.90 41.51 -20.94
CA SER A 89 16.68 42.21 -21.33
C SER A 89 16.86 43.06 -22.58
N THR A 90 15.83 43.04 -23.43
CA THR A 90 15.63 43.97 -24.56
C THR A 90 14.43 44.87 -24.27
N SER A 91 14.10 45.79 -25.19
CA SER A 91 12.90 46.63 -25.04
C SER A 91 11.57 45.89 -25.14
N LYS A 92 11.55 44.61 -25.59
CA LYS A 92 10.32 43.84 -25.84
C LYS A 92 10.23 42.53 -25.08
N SER A 93 11.34 41.95 -24.66
CA SER A 93 11.40 40.67 -23.97
C SER A 93 12.71 40.51 -23.20
N SER A 94 12.74 39.61 -22.26
CA SER A 94 13.94 39.16 -21.57
C SER A 94 14.21 37.69 -21.86
N ASN A 95 15.47 37.35 -22.03
CA ASN A 95 15.94 35.97 -22.03
C ASN A 95 16.41 35.64 -20.61
N ILE A 96 15.92 34.56 -20.07
CA ILE A 96 16.25 34.05 -18.75
C ILE A 96 17.00 32.71 -18.96
N ASP A 97 18.30 32.74 -18.75
CA ASP A 97 19.17 31.58 -18.76
C ASP A 97 19.11 30.94 -17.38
N ILE A 98 18.74 29.68 -17.31
CA ILE A 98 18.58 28.90 -16.08
C ILE A 98 19.58 27.75 -16.06
N ASP A 99 20.22 27.60 -14.92
CA ASP A 99 21.18 26.52 -14.64
C ASP A 99 20.71 25.80 -13.36
N VAL A 100 20.54 24.46 -13.42
CA VAL A 100 19.96 23.66 -12.32
C VAL A 100 20.87 22.50 -11.97
N ASP A 101 21.29 22.45 -10.72
CA ASP A 101 21.92 21.25 -10.14
C ASP A 101 20.87 20.39 -9.45
N TYR A 102 20.88 19.10 -9.78
CA TYR A 102 20.02 18.11 -9.13
C TYR A 102 20.84 17.17 -8.22
N ILE A 103 20.20 16.65 -7.16
CA ILE A 103 20.77 15.60 -6.32
C ILE A 103 20.95 14.30 -7.11
N ILE A 104 19.95 13.96 -7.95
CA ILE A 104 20.06 12.84 -8.89
C ILE A 104 19.71 13.29 -10.31
N THR A 105 20.29 12.61 -11.29
CA THR A 105 20.03 12.84 -12.72
C THR A 105 18.78 12.11 -13.19
N SER A 106 18.26 12.49 -14.37
CA SER A 106 17.13 11.79 -15.01
C SER A 106 17.37 10.29 -15.21
N SER A 107 18.60 9.89 -15.57
CA SER A 107 18.96 8.46 -15.71
C SER A 107 18.90 7.71 -14.39
N LYS A 108 19.38 8.30 -13.29
CA LYS A 108 19.26 7.72 -11.94
C LYS A 108 17.79 7.64 -11.50
N ARG A 109 16.97 8.64 -11.84
CA ARG A 109 15.52 8.60 -11.58
C ARG A 109 14.87 7.42 -12.30
N ALA A 110 15.13 7.24 -13.60
CA ALA A 110 14.58 6.13 -14.38
C ALA A 110 15.02 4.76 -13.83
N GLU A 111 16.27 4.64 -13.37
CA GLU A 111 16.76 3.42 -12.72
C GLU A 111 16.03 3.19 -11.37
N ALA A 112 15.87 4.23 -10.55
CA ALA A 112 15.13 4.15 -9.29
C ALA A 112 13.67 3.73 -9.53
N ASP A 113 12.98 4.32 -10.51
CA ASP A 113 11.61 3.97 -10.87
C ASP A 113 11.46 2.50 -11.23
N LYS A 114 12.37 1.97 -12.04
CA LYS A 114 12.38 0.54 -12.40
C LYS A 114 12.62 -0.37 -11.18
N LYS A 115 13.53 0.03 -10.28
CA LYS A 115 13.76 -0.72 -9.04
C LYS A 115 12.53 -0.70 -8.14
N ILE A 116 11.88 0.46 -7.99
CA ILE A 116 10.63 0.60 -7.22
C ILE A 116 9.55 -0.32 -7.81
N ASP A 117 9.36 -0.33 -9.14
CA ASP A 117 8.35 -1.19 -9.78
C ASP A 117 8.60 -2.68 -9.48
N ASN A 118 9.85 -3.14 -9.54
CA ASN A 118 10.21 -4.51 -9.21
C ASN A 118 9.93 -4.83 -7.74
N ILE A 119 10.31 -3.94 -6.82
CA ILE A 119 10.08 -4.11 -5.39
C ILE A 119 8.58 -4.15 -5.10
N LEU A 120 7.81 -3.23 -5.65
CA LEU A 120 6.35 -3.21 -5.47
C LEU A 120 5.70 -4.49 -6.02
N ALA A 121 6.15 -5.01 -7.14
CA ALA A 121 5.67 -6.29 -7.68
C ALA A 121 5.95 -7.48 -6.73
N GLU A 122 7.03 -7.40 -5.95
CA GLU A 122 7.39 -8.43 -4.97
C GLU A 122 6.59 -8.29 -3.67
N ILE A 123 6.52 -7.08 -3.08
CA ILE A 123 5.97 -6.88 -1.74
C ILE A 123 4.45 -6.67 -1.73
N ILE A 124 3.85 -6.15 -2.82
CA ILE A 124 2.41 -5.89 -2.91
C ILE A 124 1.68 -7.09 -3.50
N LYS A 125 0.65 -7.55 -2.80
CA LYS A 125 -0.17 -8.65 -3.27
C LYS A 125 -1.55 -8.13 -3.71
N PRO A 126 -2.21 -8.76 -4.69
CA PRO A 126 -3.49 -8.28 -5.24
C PRO A 126 -4.62 -8.10 -4.22
N TYR A 127 -4.55 -8.83 -3.12
CA TYR A 127 -5.56 -8.81 -2.05
C TYR A 127 -5.32 -7.71 -0.99
N MET A 128 -4.17 -7.03 -1.00
CA MET A 128 -3.84 -6.01 0.00
C MET A 128 -4.72 -4.78 -0.17
N ASN A 129 -5.36 -4.37 0.92
CA ASN A 129 -5.98 -3.06 1.01
C ASN A 129 -4.91 -1.96 1.20
N ASP A 130 -5.30 -0.69 1.13
CA ASP A 130 -4.34 0.41 1.16
C ASP A 130 -3.57 0.49 2.50
N HIS A 131 -4.19 0.12 3.64
CA HIS A 131 -3.49 0.05 4.93
C HIS A 131 -2.36 -0.98 4.92
N GLU A 132 -2.59 -2.15 4.32
CA GLU A 132 -1.60 -3.22 4.21
C GLU A 132 -0.50 -2.87 3.21
N LYS A 133 -0.85 -2.18 2.10
CA LYS A 133 0.13 -1.67 1.13
C LYS A 133 1.07 -0.65 1.77
N VAL A 134 0.53 0.29 2.55
CA VAL A 134 1.35 1.27 3.27
C VAL A 134 2.28 0.57 4.26
N LYS A 135 1.78 -0.41 5.01
CA LYS A 135 2.61 -1.20 5.92
C LYS A 135 3.71 -1.96 5.18
N ALA A 136 3.40 -2.58 4.04
CA ALA A 136 4.39 -3.31 3.25
C ALA A 136 5.51 -2.39 2.72
N VAL A 137 5.16 -1.19 2.28
CA VAL A 137 6.13 -0.15 1.86
C VAL A 137 6.99 0.31 3.03
N HIS A 138 6.36 0.62 4.17
CA HIS A 138 7.06 1.02 5.40
C HIS A 138 8.06 -0.05 5.84
N ASP A 139 7.61 -1.29 6.00
CA ASP A 139 8.43 -2.40 6.47
C ASP A 139 9.60 -2.68 5.52
N TYR A 140 9.36 -2.59 4.21
CA TYR A 140 10.42 -2.74 3.22
C TYR A 140 11.51 -1.69 3.40
N ILE A 141 11.12 -0.42 3.55
CA ILE A 141 12.07 0.69 3.68
C ILE A 141 12.88 0.56 4.97
N VAL A 142 12.22 0.31 6.10
CA VAL A 142 12.87 0.15 7.42
C VAL A 142 13.80 -1.07 7.47
N LEU A 143 13.42 -2.19 6.86
CA LEU A 143 14.24 -3.41 6.85
C LEU A 143 15.43 -3.37 5.89
N ASN A 144 15.37 -2.55 4.85
CA ASN A 144 16.41 -2.48 3.81
C ASN A 144 17.18 -1.15 3.82
N GLY A 145 16.73 -0.20 4.65
CA GLY A 145 17.39 1.08 4.87
C GLY A 145 18.41 1.01 6.02
N LYS A 146 19.35 1.95 5.99
CA LYS A 146 20.25 2.28 7.09
C LYS A 146 20.52 3.77 7.07
N TYR A 147 20.42 4.42 8.22
CA TYR A 147 20.68 5.86 8.30
C TYR A 147 22.13 6.20 8.00
N ASP A 148 22.36 7.21 7.14
CA ASP A 148 23.69 7.68 6.77
C ASP A 148 24.22 8.72 7.79
N GLU A 149 24.92 8.25 8.84
CA GLU A 149 25.54 9.13 9.84
C GLU A 149 26.63 10.03 9.25
N SER A 150 27.16 9.71 8.05
CA SER A 150 28.16 10.54 7.36
C SER A 150 27.54 11.76 6.67
N MET A 151 26.22 11.81 6.56
CA MET A 151 25.47 12.88 5.92
C MET A 151 25.92 13.18 4.48
N GLN A 152 26.20 12.14 3.69
CA GLN A 152 26.66 12.26 2.30
C GLN A 152 25.63 11.77 1.27
N LEU A 153 24.66 10.94 1.68
CA LEU A 153 23.71 10.28 0.81
C LEU A 153 22.29 10.83 1.08
N TYR A 154 21.70 11.50 0.08
CA TYR A 154 20.49 12.28 0.29
C TYR A 154 19.29 11.83 -0.54
N SER A 155 19.46 10.85 -1.45
CA SER A 155 18.42 10.51 -2.42
C SER A 155 17.76 9.15 -2.13
N ASP A 156 16.54 8.98 -2.63
CA ASP A 156 15.88 7.69 -2.72
C ASP A 156 16.68 6.71 -3.60
N TYR A 157 17.40 7.20 -4.61
CA TYR A 157 18.31 6.40 -5.42
C TYR A 157 19.47 5.82 -4.57
N ASP A 158 20.04 6.61 -3.66
CA ASP A 158 21.10 6.12 -2.76
C ASP A 158 20.54 5.04 -1.83
N LEU A 159 19.36 5.25 -1.24
CA LEU A 159 18.71 4.26 -0.38
C LEU A 159 18.42 2.96 -1.14
N LEU A 160 17.91 3.04 -2.38
CA LEU A 160 17.61 1.89 -3.23
C LEU A 160 18.85 1.12 -3.74
N THR A 161 19.99 1.80 -3.91
CA THR A 161 21.16 1.20 -4.57
C THR A 161 22.28 0.87 -3.61
N LYS A 162 22.40 1.63 -2.51
CA LYS A 162 23.43 1.47 -1.48
C LYS A 162 22.87 0.99 -0.14
N GLY A 163 21.53 0.97 -0.01
CA GLY A 163 20.85 0.63 1.25
C GLY A 163 21.02 1.69 2.35
N THR A 164 21.44 2.91 2.02
CA THR A 164 21.68 3.93 3.05
C THR A 164 21.38 5.34 2.53
N SER A 165 20.80 6.19 3.37
CA SER A 165 20.54 7.60 3.10
C SER A 165 20.20 8.34 4.40
N VAL A 166 20.14 9.68 4.35
CA VAL A 166 19.53 10.51 5.40
C VAL A 166 18.01 10.57 5.24
N CYS A 167 17.32 11.27 6.13
CA CYS A 167 15.84 11.41 6.13
C CYS A 167 15.23 11.76 4.76
N ASN A 168 15.92 12.54 3.95
CA ASN A 168 15.45 12.91 2.61
C ASN A 168 15.27 11.68 1.71
N GLY A 169 16.20 10.74 1.69
CA GLY A 169 16.07 9.52 0.88
C GLY A 169 14.94 8.61 1.37
N TYR A 170 14.76 8.46 2.68
CA TYR A 170 13.65 7.70 3.27
C TYR A 170 12.29 8.30 2.89
N ALA A 171 12.13 9.61 3.11
CA ALA A 171 10.87 10.30 2.81
C ALA A 171 10.53 10.28 1.31
N LEU A 172 11.54 10.47 0.43
CA LEU A 172 11.35 10.43 -1.02
C LEU A 172 11.03 9.01 -1.52
N LEU A 173 11.67 7.98 -0.97
CA LEU A 173 11.36 6.59 -1.35
C LEU A 173 9.94 6.22 -0.93
N THR A 174 9.53 6.56 0.29
CA THR A 174 8.16 6.40 0.79
C THR A 174 7.17 7.12 -0.13
N TYR A 175 7.43 8.38 -0.47
CA TYR A 175 6.60 9.19 -1.35
C TYR A 175 6.44 8.54 -2.73
N ASN A 176 7.54 8.11 -3.37
CA ASN A 176 7.51 7.53 -4.70
C ASN A 176 6.80 6.16 -4.74
N MET A 177 7.07 5.29 -3.77
CA MET A 177 6.43 3.98 -3.71
C MET A 177 4.90 4.10 -3.49
N LEU A 178 4.46 4.98 -2.58
CA LEU A 178 3.03 5.16 -2.31
C LEU A 178 2.30 5.85 -3.48
N ASN A 179 2.93 6.83 -4.16
CA ASN A 179 2.36 7.43 -5.36
C ASN A 179 2.15 6.40 -6.49
N LYS A 180 3.10 5.50 -6.73
CA LYS A 180 2.95 4.41 -7.71
C LYS A 180 1.80 3.46 -7.36
N LEU A 181 1.44 3.35 -6.10
CA LEU A 181 0.27 2.58 -5.62
C LEU A 181 -1.03 3.39 -5.63
N ASN A 182 -1.01 4.65 -6.12
CA ASN A 182 -2.13 5.60 -6.08
C ASN A 182 -2.64 5.90 -4.66
N ILE A 183 -1.78 5.79 -3.65
CA ILE A 183 -2.08 6.17 -2.27
C ILE A 183 -1.65 7.62 -2.07
N PRO A 184 -2.58 8.54 -1.73
CA PRO A 184 -2.23 9.93 -1.58
C PRO A 184 -1.23 10.15 -0.45
N VAL A 185 -0.10 10.78 -0.78
CA VAL A 185 1.01 11.01 0.14
C VAL A 185 1.56 12.43 -0.04
N LYS A 186 2.06 13.04 1.03
CA LYS A 186 2.71 14.35 1.03
C LYS A 186 4.06 14.25 1.72
N LEU A 187 5.00 15.06 1.26
CA LEU A 187 6.23 15.34 1.99
C LEU A 187 5.95 16.46 2.99
N VAL A 188 6.49 16.33 4.18
CA VAL A 188 6.41 17.30 5.27
C VAL A 188 7.81 17.67 5.68
N THR A 189 8.09 18.98 5.78
CA THR A 189 9.37 19.51 6.26
C THR A 189 9.19 20.19 7.60
N GLY A 190 10.25 20.20 8.40
CA GLY A 190 10.25 20.79 9.71
C GLY A 190 11.51 20.46 10.49
N THR A 191 11.37 20.18 11.78
CA THR A 191 12.48 19.70 12.62
C THR A 191 12.09 18.43 13.36
N GLY A 192 13.07 17.54 13.61
CA GLY A 192 12.97 16.44 14.54
C GLY A 192 14.04 16.62 15.63
N ASN A 193 13.65 16.66 16.91
CA ASN A 193 14.53 17.02 18.03
C ASN A 193 15.35 18.32 17.80
N GLY A 194 14.78 19.27 17.05
CA GLY A 194 15.42 20.57 16.76
C GLY A 194 16.34 20.60 15.54
N GLU A 195 16.60 19.48 14.89
CA GLU A 195 17.35 19.38 13.64
C GLU A 195 16.43 19.34 12.43
N HIS A 196 16.88 19.88 11.29
CA HIS A 196 16.10 19.82 10.04
C HIS A 196 15.71 18.39 9.71
N HIS A 197 14.43 18.19 9.42
CA HIS A 197 13.88 16.87 9.16
C HIS A 197 12.80 16.90 8.07
N ILE A 198 12.63 15.76 7.39
CA ILE A 198 11.60 15.55 6.38
C ILE A 198 11.01 14.16 6.54
N TRP A 199 9.68 14.09 6.49
CA TRP A 199 8.90 12.83 6.60
C TRP A 199 7.66 12.88 5.71
N ASN A 200 6.71 11.99 5.90
CA ASN A 200 5.52 11.90 5.07
C ASN A 200 4.22 12.10 5.87
N MET A 201 3.17 12.54 5.17
CA MET A 201 1.78 12.28 5.57
C MET A 201 1.10 11.42 4.52
N VAL A 202 0.34 10.42 4.97
CA VAL A 202 -0.34 9.45 4.13
C VAL A 202 -1.83 9.51 4.36
N LYS A 203 -2.62 9.46 3.29
CA LYS A 203 -4.09 9.45 3.37
C LYS A 203 -4.63 8.03 3.21
N LEU A 204 -5.39 7.58 4.20
CA LEU A 204 -6.14 6.32 4.17
C LEU A 204 -7.64 6.61 4.35
N GLY A 205 -8.43 6.25 3.35
CA GLY A 205 -9.82 6.65 3.28
C GLY A 205 -9.97 8.18 3.25
N ASP A 206 -10.63 8.75 4.26
CA ASP A 206 -10.84 10.19 4.42
C ASP A 206 -9.82 10.87 5.38
N ARG A 207 -8.89 10.12 5.97
CA ARG A 207 -8.00 10.57 7.05
C ARG A 207 -6.54 10.62 6.63
N TRP A 208 -5.82 11.60 7.21
CA TRP A 208 -4.39 11.76 7.05
C TRP A 208 -3.66 11.33 8.33
N PHE A 209 -2.46 10.76 8.19
CA PHE A 209 -1.59 10.34 9.28
C PHE A 209 -0.14 10.67 8.96
N HIS A 210 0.66 11.01 9.96
CA HIS A 210 2.10 11.14 9.81
C HIS A 210 2.78 9.78 9.76
N LEU A 211 3.76 9.65 8.89
CA LEU A 211 4.58 8.45 8.69
C LEU A 211 6.04 8.85 8.56
N ASP A 212 6.85 8.48 9.52
CA ASP A 212 8.28 8.75 9.48
C ASP A 212 9.08 7.44 9.47
N THR A 213 9.42 6.98 8.29
CA THR A 213 10.21 5.77 8.07
C THR A 213 11.66 5.90 8.52
N THR A 214 12.17 7.14 8.65
CA THR A 214 13.53 7.39 9.16
C THR A 214 13.61 7.09 10.65
N TRP A 215 12.64 7.57 11.43
CA TRP A 215 12.62 7.40 12.88
C TRP A 215 12.09 6.04 13.31
N ASP A 216 11.47 5.30 12.40
CA ASP A 216 11.12 3.89 12.61
C ASP A 216 12.25 2.92 12.23
N ASP A 217 13.35 3.41 11.63
CA ASP A 217 14.59 2.64 11.41
C ASP A 217 15.48 2.72 12.67
N PRO A 218 15.62 1.63 13.45
CA PRO A 218 16.30 1.70 14.75
C PRO A 218 17.81 1.81 14.62
N LEU A 219 18.42 2.70 15.41
CA LEU A 219 19.85 2.80 15.59
C LEU A 219 20.27 2.27 16.98
N PRO A 220 21.16 1.28 17.10
CA PRO A 220 21.78 0.51 16.00
C PRO A 220 20.76 -0.38 15.28
N ASP A 221 21.05 -0.69 14.03
CA ASP A 221 20.23 -1.59 13.22
C ASP A 221 20.04 -2.95 13.94
N THR A 222 18.78 -3.28 14.21
CA THR A 222 18.39 -4.50 14.94
C THR A 222 17.82 -5.57 14.02
N GLY A 223 17.66 -5.28 12.71
CA GLY A 223 16.91 -6.11 11.76
C GLY A 223 15.43 -6.25 12.09
N MET A 224 14.88 -5.31 12.86
CA MET A 224 13.48 -5.30 13.29
C MET A 224 12.79 -4.01 12.87
N VAL A 225 11.50 -4.10 12.55
CA VAL A 225 10.67 -2.94 12.20
C VAL A 225 10.13 -2.29 13.48
N SER A 226 10.37 -0.99 13.65
CA SER A 226 9.67 -0.15 14.62
C SER A 226 8.38 0.41 14.01
N TYR A 227 7.40 0.73 14.83
CA TYR A 227 6.16 1.42 14.46
C TYR A 227 5.88 2.59 15.41
N ASN A 228 6.93 3.18 15.98
CA ASN A 228 6.79 4.27 16.94
C ASN A 228 6.38 5.57 16.25
N TYR A 229 6.75 5.73 14.97
CA TYR A 229 6.43 6.87 14.11
C TYR A 229 5.52 6.49 12.93
N TYR A 230 4.81 5.37 13.06
CA TYR A 230 3.91 4.83 12.07
C TYR A 230 2.47 5.34 12.28
N MET A 231 1.93 6.07 11.32
CA MET A 231 0.54 6.55 11.30
C MET A 231 0.12 7.38 12.52
N LEU A 232 0.93 8.36 12.88
CA LEU A 232 0.71 9.23 14.02
C LEU A 232 -0.27 10.38 13.72
N THR A 233 -0.93 10.86 14.79
CA THR A 233 -1.68 12.12 14.78
C THR A 233 -0.76 13.32 14.91
N ASP A 234 -1.28 14.55 14.63
CA ASP A 234 -0.57 15.80 14.90
C ASP A 234 -0.10 15.87 16.38
N LYS A 235 -0.96 15.47 17.31
CA LYS A 235 -0.65 15.48 18.74
C LYS A 235 0.50 14.54 19.12
N GLU A 236 0.65 13.44 18.39
CA GLU A 236 1.69 12.43 18.64
C GLU A 236 3.02 12.85 18.04
N ILE A 237 3.03 13.26 16.77
CA ILE A 237 4.27 13.64 16.07
C ILE A 237 4.86 14.94 16.63
N LEU A 238 4.04 15.92 17.01
CA LEU A 238 4.48 17.20 17.53
C LEU A 238 5.07 17.17 18.97
N LYS A 239 5.26 15.99 19.56
CA LYS A 239 5.99 15.83 20.82
C LYS A 239 7.49 16.10 20.66
N ASP A 240 8.03 15.79 19.50
CA ASP A 240 9.45 15.85 19.18
C ASP A 240 9.73 16.40 17.76
N HIS A 241 8.69 16.63 16.97
CA HIS A 241 8.75 17.27 15.65
C HIS A 241 8.10 18.65 15.65
N THR A 242 8.51 19.48 14.72
CA THR A 242 7.80 20.72 14.35
C THR A 242 7.56 20.74 12.84
N ILE A 243 6.49 21.37 12.40
CA ILE A 243 6.16 21.51 10.97
C ILE A 243 6.49 22.93 10.53
N ASP A 244 7.11 23.09 9.36
CA ASP A 244 7.41 24.40 8.81
C ASP A 244 6.14 25.24 8.63
N GLY A 245 6.11 26.45 9.22
CA GLY A 245 4.92 27.29 9.29
C GLY A 245 4.38 27.78 7.95
N SER A 246 5.14 27.65 6.86
CA SER A 246 4.71 27.96 5.49
C SER A 246 4.05 26.77 4.77
N LEU A 247 4.11 25.57 5.35
CA LEU A 247 3.61 24.36 4.73
C LEU A 247 2.15 24.11 5.12
N ALA A 248 1.26 24.08 4.14
CA ALA A 248 -0.14 23.70 4.34
C ALA A 248 -0.27 22.17 4.38
N VAL A 249 -0.23 21.60 5.58
CA VAL A 249 -0.44 20.16 5.79
C VAL A 249 -1.88 19.85 6.19
N PRO A 250 -2.42 18.69 5.78
CA PRO A 250 -3.72 18.22 6.28
C PRO A 250 -3.66 17.97 7.78
N LYS A 251 -4.82 18.11 8.43
CA LYS A 251 -4.95 17.80 9.86
C LYS A 251 -5.03 16.30 10.10
N SER A 252 -4.36 15.83 11.17
CA SER A 252 -4.39 14.46 11.67
C SER A 252 -4.79 14.46 13.15
N ASP A 253 -6.08 14.32 13.45
CA ASP A 253 -6.63 14.45 14.81
C ASP A 253 -7.22 13.16 15.40
N LYS A 254 -7.38 12.10 14.61
CA LYS A 254 -7.94 10.83 15.05
C LYS A 254 -6.88 9.73 15.03
N SER A 255 -6.75 8.99 16.14
CA SER A 255 -5.71 7.98 16.25
C SER A 255 -5.92 6.83 15.25
N TYR A 256 -4.80 6.30 14.75
CA TYR A 256 -4.82 5.18 13.83
C TYR A 256 -5.36 3.90 14.50
N TYR A 257 -5.10 3.73 15.81
CA TYR A 257 -5.70 2.66 16.60
C TYR A 257 -7.22 2.68 16.53
N GLU A 258 -7.85 3.85 16.79
CA GLU A 258 -9.31 3.99 16.74
C GLU A 258 -9.84 3.72 15.32
N TYR A 259 -9.12 4.19 14.31
CA TYR A 259 -9.51 3.97 12.91
C TYR A 259 -9.47 2.49 12.53
N LEU A 260 -8.40 1.77 12.87
CA LEU A 260 -8.32 0.34 12.64
C LEU A 260 -9.39 -0.45 13.42
N LYS A 261 -9.74 0.00 14.62
CA LYS A 261 -10.85 -0.59 15.41
C LYS A 261 -12.20 -0.40 14.72
N GLU A 262 -12.48 0.79 14.21
CA GLU A 262 -13.71 1.07 13.43
C GLU A 262 -13.81 0.17 12.19
N LEU A 263 -12.68 -0.08 11.51
CA LEU A 263 -12.59 -0.95 10.34
C LEU A 263 -12.51 -2.43 10.68
N SER A 264 -12.38 -2.80 11.98
CA SER A 264 -12.15 -4.18 12.45
C SER A 264 -10.86 -4.82 11.88
N TYR A 265 -9.81 -4.04 11.70
CA TYR A 265 -8.51 -4.48 11.19
C TYR A 265 -7.60 -4.98 12.32
N ASP A 266 -8.06 -5.98 13.07
CA ASP A 266 -7.35 -6.50 14.25
C ASP A 266 -5.97 -7.08 13.91
N LYS A 267 -5.78 -7.63 12.71
CA LYS A 267 -4.47 -8.09 12.23
C LYS A 267 -3.45 -6.94 12.20
N LEU A 268 -3.80 -5.83 11.55
CA LEU A 268 -2.92 -4.66 11.50
C LEU A 268 -2.63 -4.08 12.88
N LEU A 269 -3.64 -4.06 13.77
CA LEU A 269 -3.42 -3.67 15.18
C LEU A 269 -2.34 -4.52 15.84
N MET A 270 -2.37 -5.85 15.65
CA MET A 270 -1.38 -6.75 16.24
C MET A 270 -0.02 -6.63 15.57
N GLU A 271 0.03 -6.60 14.24
CA GLU A 271 1.29 -6.51 13.49
C GLU A 271 2.05 -5.20 13.74
N THR A 272 1.33 -4.09 13.90
CA THR A 272 1.90 -2.78 14.24
C THR A 272 2.11 -2.58 15.74
N GLY A 273 1.64 -3.54 16.57
CA GLY A 273 1.70 -3.45 18.03
C GLY A 273 0.69 -2.47 18.64
N LEU A 274 -0.24 -1.91 17.84
CA LEU A 274 -1.29 -1.01 18.35
C LEU A 274 -2.37 -1.72 19.17
N ASP A 275 -2.45 -3.05 19.11
CA ASP A 275 -3.33 -3.86 19.97
C ASP A 275 -3.04 -3.66 21.46
N ILE A 276 -1.88 -3.09 21.81
CA ILE A 276 -1.54 -2.71 23.19
C ILE A 276 -2.54 -1.76 23.83
N TYR A 277 -3.24 -0.94 23.04
CA TYR A 277 -4.27 -0.03 23.55
C TYR A 277 -5.58 -0.74 23.91
N ASN A 278 -5.74 -2.03 23.58
CA ASN A 278 -6.83 -2.83 24.11
C ASN A 278 -6.63 -3.04 25.62
N LYS A 279 -7.70 -2.91 26.40
CA LYS A 279 -7.67 -3.08 27.86
C LYS A 279 -7.07 -4.44 28.28
N THR A 280 -7.31 -5.48 27.51
CA THR A 280 -6.78 -6.84 27.74
C THR A 280 -5.26 -6.95 27.56
N ASN A 281 -4.64 -5.95 26.95
CA ASN A 281 -3.20 -5.90 26.68
C ASN A 281 -2.49 -4.89 27.60
N THR A 282 -3.14 -4.48 28.69
CA THR A 282 -2.58 -3.60 29.71
C THR A 282 -2.42 -4.38 31.00
N ALA A 283 -1.27 -4.26 31.65
CA ALA A 283 -0.96 -4.90 32.93
C ALA A 283 -0.61 -3.83 33.98
N GLU A 284 -1.39 -3.78 35.07
CA GLU A 284 -1.17 -2.89 36.20
C GLU A 284 -0.28 -3.51 37.27
N SER A 285 -0.11 -4.84 37.24
CA SER A 285 0.64 -5.61 38.23
C SER A 285 1.45 -6.74 37.55
N GLU A 286 2.45 -7.26 38.29
CA GLU A 286 3.25 -8.43 37.85
C GLU A 286 2.34 -9.64 37.56
N ARG A 287 1.29 -9.85 38.34
CA ARG A 287 0.33 -10.94 38.11
C ARG A 287 -0.40 -10.76 36.80
N GLU A 288 -0.93 -9.56 36.53
CA GLU A 288 -1.64 -9.28 35.29
C GLU A 288 -0.70 -9.39 34.09
N LEU A 289 0.57 -8.97 34.23
CA LEU A 289 1.58 -9.15 33.20
C LEU A 289 1.81 -10.63 32.90
N LYS A 290 1.97 -11.47 33.92
CA LYS A 290 2.11 -12.93 33.76
C LYS A 290 0.91 -13.52 33.04
N ASP A 291 -0.31 -13.17 33.45
CA ASP A 291 -1.53 -13.70 32.87
C ASP A 291 -1.71 -13.26 31.41
N THR A 292 -1.40 -12.00 31.09
CA THR A 292 -1.45 -11.45 29.74
C THR A 292 -0.44 -12.16 28.83
N LEU A 293 0.80 -12.32 29.28
CA LEU A 293 1.85 -13.04 28.52
C LEU A 293 1.47 -14.51 28.30
N GLN A 294 0.93 -15.20 29.32
CA GLN A 294 0.47 -16.59 29.21
C GLN A 294 -0.67 -16.75 28.20
N ASN A 295 -1.57 -15.78 28.10
CA ASN A 295 -2.66 -15.81 27.14
C ASN A 295 -2.16 -15.57 25.72
N LYS A 296 -1.26 -14.60 25.51
CA LYS A 296 -0.73 -14.27 24.19
C LYS A 296 0.17 -15.37 23.62
N ILE A 297 0.99 -16.04 24.46
CA ILE A 297 1.92 -17.07 23.97
C ILE A 297 1.26 -18.35 23.46
N LYS A 298 -0.02 -18.59 23.79
CA LYS A 298 -0.78 -19.74 23.31
C LYS A 298 -0.77 -19.86 21.78
N HIS A 299 -0.79 -18.72 21.11
CA HIS A 299 -0.80 -18.65 19.65
C HIS A 299 0.61 -18.58 19.04
N ARG A 300 1.65 -18.75 19.85
CA ARG A 300 3.07 -18.76 19.42
C ARG A 300 3.45 -17.59 18.50
N PRO A 301 3.15 -16.33 18.85
CA PRO A 301 3.52 -15.17 18.05
C PRO A 301 5.04 -14.93 18.11
N LYS A 302 5.62 -14.40 17.04
CA LYS A 302 7.02 -13.97 17.02
C LYS A 302 7.27 -12.78 17.94
N ARG A 303 6.25 -11.92 18.12
CA ARG A 303 6.31 -10.71 18.97
C ARG A 303 5.09 -10.65 19.88
N ILE A 304 5.32 -10.25 21.14
CA ILE A 304 4.26 -9.93 22.11
C ILE A 304 4.48 -8.50 22.57
N SER A 305 3.48 -7.62 22.41
CA SER A 305 3.49 -6.28 22.99
C SER A 305 2.43 -6.16 24.07
N VAL A 306 2.82 -5.54 25.21
CA VAL A 306 1.96 -5.31 26.36
C VAL A 306 2.22 -3.92 26.92
N ARG A 307 1.19 -3.20 27.25
CA ARG A 307 1.28 -1.93 27.98
C ARG A 307 1.39 -2.22 29.46
N ILE A 308 2.44 -1.76 30.13
CA ILE A 308 2.72 -2.02 31.53
C ILE A 308 2.76 -0.73 32.34
N ASN A 309 2.21 -0.77 33.56
CA ASN A 309 2.29 0.36 34.46
C ASN A 309 3.75 0.71 34.77
N LYS A 310 4.11 1.99 34.77
CA LYS A 310 5.46 2.50 35.07
C LYS A 310 5.96 2.14 36.46
N ALA A 311 5.07 1.81 37.39
CA ALA A 311 5.42 1.36 38.73
C ALA A 311 5.95 -0.10 38.78
N LEU A 312 5.81 -0.88 37.68
CA LEU A 312 6.36 -2.23 37.60
C LEU A 312 7.89 -2.19 37.58
N SER A 313 8.51 -2.87 38.53
CA SER A 313 9.97 -2.96 38.61
C SER A 313 10.55 -3.83 37.47
N GLN A 314 11.83 -3.65 37.17
CA GLN A 314 12.55 -4.51 36.24
C GLN A 314 12.52 -5.99 36.67
N ASP A 315 12.58 -6.25 38.00
CA ASP A 315 12.48 -7.60 38.55
C ASP A 315 11.12 -8.23 38.24
N SER A 316 10.03 -7.46 38.35
CA SER A 316 8.68 -7.94 38.01
C SER A 316 8.55 -8.33 36.54
N ILE A 317 9.16 -7.55 35.64
CA ILE A 317 9.21 -7.85 34.20
C ILE A 317 10.04 -9.12 33.95
N TYR A 318 11.23 -9.20 34.56
CA TYR A 318 12.10 -10.37 34.45
C TYR A 318 11.42 -11.64 34.97
N ASN A 319 10.76 -11.57 36.14
CA ASN A 319 10.01 -12.70 36.72
C ASN A 319 8.86 -13.17 35.81
N ALA A 320 8.18 -12.24 35.14
CA ALA A 320 7.12 -12.60 34.21
C ALA A 320 7.68 -13.32 32.97
N MET A 321 8.81 -12.85 32.41
CA MET A 321 9.49 -13.47 31.27
C MET A 321 10.07 -14.84 31.63
N SER A 322 10.75 -14.95 32.78
CA SER A 322 11.33 -16.21 33.27
C SER A 322 10.24 -17.25 33.53
N GLY A 323 9.08 -16.80 34.05
CA GLY A 323 7.90 -17.64 34.22
C GLY A 323 7.33 -18.15 32.89
N LEU A 324 7.46 -17.37 31.84
CA LEU A 324 7.03 -17.79 30.48
C LEU A 324 7.98 -18.87 29.93
N LEU A 325 9.30 -18.65 30.03
CA LEU A 325 10.33 -19.62 29.61
C LEU A 325 10.22 -20.96 30.36
N SER A 326 10.01 -20.92 31.68
CA SER A 326 9.94 -22.13 32.50
C SER A 326 8.71 -22.98 32.23
N LYS A 327 7.58 -22.36 31.85
CA LYS A 327 6.32 -23.05 31.55
C LYS A 327 6.22 -23.57 30.12
N HIS A 328 6.98 -23.00 29.18
CA HIS A 328 6.88 -23.31 27.76
C HIS A 328 8.19 -23.80 27.20
N ASN A 329 8.43 -25.09 27.28
CA ASN A 329 9.67 -25.74 26.86
C ASN A 329 9.99 -25.61 25.36
N TYR A 330 9.04 -25.19 24.55
CA TYR A 330 9.20 -24.92 23.13
C TYR A 330 9.81 -23.55 22.83
N ILE A 331 9.93 -22.66 23.83
CA ILE A 331 10.62 -21.37 23.67
C ILE A 331 12.11 -21.60 23.91
N SER A 332 12.97 -21.07 23.00
CA SER A 332 14.43 -21.10 23.15
C SER A 332 14.94 -19.83 23.83
N GLU A 333 14.37 -18.68 23.49
CA GLU A 333 14.86 -17.38 23.95
C GLU A 333 13.70 -16.37 23.98
N ILE A 334 13.72 -15.44 24.92
CA ILE A 334 12.89 -14.25 24.96
C ILE A 334 13.81 -13.05 25.09
N GLY A 335 13.82 -12.20 24.06
CA GLY A 335 14.44 -10.89 24.09
C GLY A 335 13.41 -9.80 24.37
N TYR A 336 13.83 -8.67 24.92
CA TYR A 336 13.01 -7.46 24.96
C TYR A 336 13.89 -6.23 24.66
N GLY A 337 13.28 -5.24 24.04
CA GLY A 337 13.91 -3.96 23.72
C GLY A 337 13.77 -2.93 24.83
N GLN A 338 14.20 -1.71 24.55
CA GLN A 338 14.00 -0.57 25.44
C GLN A 338 12.51 -0.35 25.73
N LEU A 339 12.18 -0.04 26.99
CA LEU A 339 10.82 0.34 27.37
C LEU A 339 10.53 1.77 26.91
N ASN A 340 9.61 1.90 25.97
CA ASN A 340 9.17 3.19 25.47
C ASN A 340 7.89 3.64 26.20
N GLY A 341 7.77 4.94 26.51
CA GLY A 341 6.54 5.48 27.07
C GLY A 341 5.39 5.42 26.05
N ASP A 342 4.19 5.10 26.52
CA ASP A 342 3.00 5.18 25.67
C ASP A 342 2.56 6.65 25.44
N SER A 343 1.61 6.86 24.54
CA SER A 343 1.10 8.19 24.20
C SER A 343 0.42 8.91 25.38
N THR A 344 -0.03 8.19 26.40
CA THR A 344 -0.67 8.77 27.60
C THR A 344 0.35 9.25 28.64
N GLY A 345 1.59 8.78 28.56
CA GLY A 345 2.64 9.04 29.54
C GLY A 345 2.50 8.25 30.86
N GLN A 346 1.50 7.38 30.99
CA GLN A 346 1.22 6.61 32.22
C GLN A 346 1.86 5.21 32.19
N TYR A 347 2.09 4.64 31.01
CA TYR A 347 2.55 3.27 30.81
C TYR A 347 3.86 3.22 30.03
N TYR A 348 4.57 2.10 30.16
CA TYR A 348 5.60 1.67 29.23
C TYR A 348 5.04 0.63 28.27
N ILE A 349 5.57 0.59 27.07
CA ILE A 349 5.34 -0.47 26.08
C ILE A 349 6.45 -1.50 26.23
N LEU A 350 6.09 -2.71 26.68
CA LEU A 350 6.98 -3.87 26.72
C LEU A 350 6.76 -4.68 25.44
N SER A 351 7.78 -4.75 24.59
CA SER A 351 7.80 -5.62 23.41
C SER A 351 8.74 -6.79 23.63
N LEU A 352 8.21 -8.01 23.60
CA LEU A 352 8.96 -9.25 23.70
C LEU A 352 9.11 -9.88 22.33
N TYR A 353 10.30 -10.37 22.04
CA TYR A 353 10.64 -11.14 20.83
C TYR A 353 10.90 -12.58 21.23
N ILE A 354 10.16 -13.49 20.60
CA ILE A 354 10.16 -14.90 20.98
C ILE A 354 10.87 -15.72 19.92
N LYS A 355 11.90 -16.49 20.34
CA LYS A 355 12.50 -17.54 19.51
C LYS A 355 12.00 -18.90 19.97
N TYR A 356 11.67 -19.75 19.03
CA TYR A 356 11.18 -21.09 19.26
C TYR A 356 12.29 -22.12 18.96
N LYS A 357 12.32 -23.25 19.72
CA LYS A 357 13.34 -24.30 19.55
C LYS A 357 13.21 -25.04 18.22
N ASP A 358 11.96 -25.36 17.89
CA ASP A 358 11.62 -26.13 16.71
C ASP A 358 10.68 -25.30 15.84
N ALA A 359 11.25 -24.45 14.96
CA ALA A 359 10.46 -23.73 13.96
C ALA A 359 10.11 -24.69 12.82
N PRO A 360 8.88 -24.66 12.29
CA PRO A 360 8.53 -25.44 11.10
C PRO A 360 9.26 -24.89 9.87
N ASP A 361 9.41 -25.74 8.85
CA ASP A 361 9.93 -25.32 7.55
C ASP A 361 8.92 -24.45 6.78
N SER A 362 7.63 -24.75 6.97
CA SER A 362 6.50 -24.01 6.40
C SER A 362 5.21 -24.32 7.14
N ILE A 363 4.20 -23.51 6.90
CA ILE A 363 2.81 -23.81 7.26
C ILE A 363 1.96 -23.90 6.00
N THR A 364 0.89 -24.67 6.04
CA THR A 364 -0.02 -24.87 4.90
C THR A 364 -1.44 -25.11 5.37
N SER A 365 -2.42 -24.75 4.54
CA SER A 365 -3.84 -25.01 4.80
C SER A 365 -4.43 -26.00 3.80
N ASP A 366 -5.57 -26.60 4.12
CA ASP A 366 -6.24 -27.58 3.26
C ASP A 366 -7.39 -27.00 2.43
N PHE A 367 -7.56 -25.68 2.43
CA PHE A 367 -8.74 -25.04 1.83
C PHE A 367 -8.45 -23.84 0.92
N SER A 368 -7.19 -23.57 0.60
CA SER A 368 -6.82 -22.45 -0.28
C SER A 368 -7.46 -22.57 -1.68
N ASN A 369 -7.85 -21.43 -2.25
CA ASN A 369 -8.46 -21.30 -3.59
C ASN A 369 -9.77 -22.06 -3.81
N LYS A 370 -10.49 -22.42 -2.75
CA LYS A 370 -11.80 -23.09 -2.85
C LYS A 370 -12.94 -22.08 -2.83
N VAL A 371 -14.05 -22.47 -3.44
CA VAL A 371 -15.30 -21.70 -3.46
C VAL A 371 -16.35 -22.40 -2.62
N TYR A 372 -17.02 -21.63 -1.76
CA TYR A 372 -18.01 -22.13 -0.82
C TYR A 372 -19.33 -21.35 -0.92
N ASN A 373 -20.43 -22.00 -0.53
CA ASN A 373 -21.71 -21.33 -0.36
C ASN A 373 -21.73 -20.62 1.00
N THR A 374 -22.15 -19.35 1.04
CA THR A 374 -22.28 -18.57 2.29
C THR A 374 -23.18 -19.20 3.33
N ALA A 375 -24.15 -20.05 2.93
CA ALA A 375 -25.04 -20.77 3.84
C ALA A 375 -24.36 -21.94 4.57
N THR A 376 -23.12 -22.32 4.21
CA THR A 376 -22.43 -23.47 4.80
C THR A 376 -21.39 -23.05 5.83
N LYS A 377 -21.20 -23.89 6.86
CA LYS A 377 -20.02 -23.83 7.72
C LYS A 377 -18.93 -24.69 7.09
N VAL A 378 -17.72 -24.16 7.03
CA VAL A 378 -16.57 -24.81 6.40
C VAL A 378 -15.55 -25.16 7.48
N ASN A 379 -15.24 -26.45 7.62
CA ASN A 379 -14.13 -26.89 8.47
C ASN A 379 -12.83 -26.81 7.66
N PHE A 380 -11.76 -26.36 8.31
CA PHE A 380 -10.44 -26.28 7.71
C PHE A 380 -9.37 -26.75 8.69
N ASN A 381 -8.21 -27.12 8.16
CA ASN A 381 -7.04 -27.44 8.95
C ASN A 381 -5.85 -26.63 8.46
N VAL A 382 -5.03 -26.20 9.43
CA VAL A 382 -3.71 -25.62 9.19
C VAL A 382 -2.67 -26.57 9.75
N TYR A 383 -1.61 -26.74 9.01
CA TYR A 383 -0.55 -27.68 9.36
C TYR A 383 0.81 -26.99 9.35
N ALA A 384 1.62 -27.31 10.36
CA ALA A 384 3.05 -27.03 10.36
C ALA A 384 3.82 -28.22 9.75
N MET A 385 4.77 -27.92 8.87
CA MET A 385 5.64 -28.91 8.21
C MET A 385 7.02 -28.91 8.87
N TYR A 386 7.49 -30.07 9.29
CA TYR A 386 8.82 -30.30 9.85
C TYR A 386 9.48 -31.43 9.03
N GLY A 387 10.20 -31.08 7.98
CA GLY A 387 10.61 -32.04 6.95
C GLY A 387 9.39 -32.71 6.34
N ASN A 388 9.32 -34.04 6.41
CA ASN A 388 8.19 -34.82 5.91
C ASN A 388 7.04 -34.99 6.94
N LYS A 389 7.20 -34.45 8.15
CA LYS A 389 6.19 -34.57 9.21
C LYS A 389 5.19 -33.42 9.12
N LYS A 390 3.92 -33.76 9.02
CA LYS A 390 2.77 -32.83 8.99
C LYS A 390 2.06 -32.84 10.35
N VAL A 391 1.96 -31.68 11.01
CA VAL A 391 1.37 -31.53 12.34
C VAL A 391 0.22 -30.55 12.27
N ASN A 392 -0.99 -30.93 12.68
CA ASN A 392 -2.12 -30.01 12.79
C ASN A 392 -1.88 -29.01 13.91
N ILE A 393 -2.07 -27.72 13.62
CA ILE A 393 -1.79 -26.59 14.52
C ILE A 393 -3.01 -25.69 14.78
N ASN A 394 -4.23 -26.15 14.48
CA ASN A 394 -5.46 -25.35 14.62
C ASN A 394 -5.59 -24.70 16.00
N ASP A 395 -5.20 -25.40 17.08
CA ASP A 395 -5.30 -24.89 18.45
C ASP A 395 -4.25 -23.82 18.80
N SER A 396 -3.24 -23.63 17.93
CA SER A 396 -2.09 -22.76 18.22
C SER A 396 -1.82 -21.71 17.13
N VAL A 397 -2.41 -21.88 15.95
CA VAL A 397 -2.24 -20.93 14.84
C VAL A 397 -3.09 -19.68 15.09
N LEU A 398 -2.51 -18.50 14.81
CA LEU A 398 -3.30 -17.29 14.69
C LEU A 398 -3.94 -17.25 13.31
N VAL A 399 -5.23 -16.92 13.26
CA VAL A 399 -5.97 -16.77 12.01
C VAL A 399 -6.57 -15.37 11.97
N TYR A 400 -6.21 -14.64 10.93
CA TYR A 400 -6.67 -13.28 10.72
C TYR A 400 -7.57 -13.22 9.49
N PRO A 401 -8.91 -13.15 9.64
CA PRO A 401 -9.79 -12.73 8.57
C PRO A 401 -9.62 -11.22 8.34
N TYR A 402 -9.53 -10.80 7.09
CA TYR A 402 -9.41 -9.39 6.73
C TYR A 402 -10.66 -8.55 7.05
N ASP A 403 -11.83 -9.20 7.07
CA ASP A 403 -13.09 -8.54 7.41
C ASP A 403 -13.94 -9.42 8.34
N LYS A 404 -13.85 -9.18 9.64
CA LYS A 404 -14.67 -9.86 10.66
C LYS A 404 -16.17 -9.61 10.53
N ASN A 405 -16.59 -8.52 9.84
CA ASN A 405 -18.00 -8.25 9.59
C ASN A 405 -18.57 -9.15 8.49
N SER A 406 -17.71 -9.73 7.67
CA SER A 406 -18.10 -10.58 6.54
C SER A 406 -17.78 -12.06 6.76
N ILE A 407 -16.77 -12.38 7.58
CA ILE A 407 -16.36 -13.76 7.87
C ILE A 407 -16.08 -13.92 9.37
N ASN A 408 -16.46 -15.06 9.92
CA ASN A 408 -16.11 -15.45 11.29
C ASN A 408 -15.27 -16.74 11.25
N VAL A 409 -14.20 -16.72 12.04
CA VAL A 409 -13.31 -17.89 12.23
C VAL A 409 -13.40 -18.33 13.67
N ASP A 410 -13.73 -19.57 13.91
CA ASP A 410 -13.81 -20.16 15.23
C ASP A 410 -13.31 -21.61 15.21
N ASN A 411 -12.21 -21.89 15.95
CA ASN A 411 -11.64 -23.23 16.16
C ASN A 411 -11.61 -24.11 14.89
N GLY A 412 -11.00 -23.60 13.81
CA GLY A 412 -10.91 -24.36 12.55
C GLY A 412 -12.21 -24.41 11.74
N THR A 413 -13.18 -23.55 12.06
CA THR A 413 -14.43 -23.42 11.32
C THR A 413 -14.57 -22.00 10.77
N LEU A 414 -14.95 -21.88 9.49
CA LEU A 414 -15.31 -20.64 8.83
C LEU A 414 -16.83 -20.52 8.70
N THR A 415 -17.33 -19.31 8.92
CA THR A 415 -18.72 -18.94 8.63
C THR A 415 -18.73 -17.63 7.86
N PHE A 416 -19.32 -17.64 6.69
CA PHE A 416 -19.43 -16.46 5.83
C PHE A 416 -20.74 -15.71 6.12
N LYS A 417 -20.65 -14.42 6.38
CA LYS A 417 -21.80 -13.53 6.61
C LYS A 417 -22.25 -12.82 5.34
N LYS A 418 -21.33 -12.70 4.36
CA LYS A 418 -21.58 -12.06 3.07
C LYS A 418 -20.84 -12.83 1.96
N PRO A 419 -21.31 -12.77 0.72
CA PRO A 419 -20.51 -13.17 -0.44
C PRO A 419 -19.27 -12.30 -0.57
N GLY A 420 -18.17 -12.87 -1.04
CA GLY A 420 -16.91 -12.14 -1.23
C GLY A 420 -15.74 -13.09 -1.45
N ARG A 421 -14.60 -12.52 -1.86
CA ARG A 421 -13.31 -13.19 -1.80
C ARG A 421 -12.61 -12.75 -0.52
N TYR A 422 -12.09 -13.70 0.22
CA TYR A 422 -11.47 -13.50 1.52
C TYR A 422 -10.09 -14.14 1.51
N ASP A 423 -9.10 -13.37 1.94
CA ASP A 423 -7.78 -13.88 2.21
C ASP A 423 -7.64 -14.05 3.72
N LEU A 424 -7.36 -15.27 4.14
CA LEU A 424 -7.09 -15.59 5.53
C LEU A 424 -5.59 -15.76 5.70
N GLN A 425 -5.03 -15.02 6.62
CA GLN A 425 -3.64 -15.17 6.98
C GLN A 425 -3.52 -16.06 8.21
N PHE A 426 -2.62 -17.00 8.13
CA PHE A 426 -2.22 -17.89 9.21
C PHE A 426 -0.84 -17.49 9.69
N GLU A 427 -0.66 -17.40 11.00
CA GLU A 427 0.65 -17.15 11.59
C GLU A 427 0.93 -18.17 12.70
N TYR A 428 2.10 -18.77 12.65
CA TYR A 428 2.58 -19.71 13.65
C TYR A 428 4.09 -19.65 13.76
N GLN A 429 4.61 -19.30 14.94
CA GLN A 429 6.04 -19.15 15.21
C GLN A 429 6.77 -18.19 14.24
N GLY A 430 6.06 -17.19 13.73
CA GLY A 430 6.58 -16.22 12.77
C GLY A 430 6.55 -16.68 11.31
N MET A 431 6.15 -17.93 11.03
CA MET A 431 5.79 -18.36 9.68
C MET A 431 4.41 -17.85 9.33
N GLN A 432 4.25 -17.42 8.10
CA GLN A 432 2.98 -16.90 7.58
C GLN A 432 2.59 -17.64 6.31
N GLU A 433 1.29 -17.88 6.16
CA GLU A 433 0.66 -18.38 4.95
C GLU A 433 -0.64 -17.60 4.71
N THR A 434 -0.97 -17.36 3.47
CA THR A 434 -2.24 -16.76 3.08
C THR A 434 -3.03 -17.76 2.23
N ALA A 435 -4.26 -18.03 2.64
CA ALA A 435 -5.18 -18.85 1.87
C ALA A 435 -6.37 -18.01 1.40
N ALA A 436 -6.54 -17.92 0.10
CA ALA A 436 -7.69 -17.26 -0.50
C ALA A 436 -8.90 -18.20 -0.52
N VAL A 437 -10.06 -17.71 -0.12
CA VAL A 437 -11.34 -18.43 -0.25
C VAL A 437 -12.39 -17.52 -0.86
N THR A 438 -13.28 -18.08 -1.64
CA THR A 438 -14.41 -17.34 -2.22
C THR A 438 -15.71 -17.87 -1.63
N ALA A 439 -16.55 -16.98 -1.13
CA ALA A 439 -17.90 -17.30 -0.70
C ALA A 439 -18.90 -16.72 -1.70
N LEU A 440 -19.83 -17.53 -2.17
CA LEU A 440 -20.90 -17.14 -3.07
C LEU A 440 -22.25 -17.30 -2.37
N ASN A 441 -23.22 -16.44 -2.71
CA ASN A 441 -24.59 -16.72 -2.32
C ASN A 441 -25.09 -18.01 -3.00
N SER A 442 -26.19 -18.57 -2.52
CA SER A 442 -26.70 -19.85 -3.03
C SER A 442 -27.02 -19.82 -4.53
N GLU A 443 -27.51 -18.69 -5.05
CA GLU A 443 -27.83 -18.56 -6.48
C GLU A 443 -26.57 -18.57 -7.36
N ALA A 444 -25.55 -17.79 -7.00
CA ALA A 444 -24.28 -17.75 -7.72
C ALA A 444 -23.50 -19.08 -7.57
N PHE A 445 -23.63 -19.75 -6.43
CA PHE A 445 -22.98 -21.04 -6.17
C PHE A 445 -23.51 -22.17 -7.08
N GLU A 446 -24.76 -22.08 -7.55
CA GLU A 446 -25.34 -23.05 -8.51
C GLU A 446 -24.68 -22.98 -9.90
N TYR A 447 -24.01 -21.87 -10.22
CA TYR A 447 -23.33 -21.72 -11.50
C TYR A 447 -21.91 -22.32 -11.52
N ILE A 448 -21.35 -22.77 -10.43
CA ILE A 448 -19.97 -23.30 -10.41
C ILE A 448 -19.91 -24.82 -10.46
N THR A 449 -18.81 -25.34 -11.02
CA THR A 449 -18.52 -26.78 -11.06
C THR A 449 -17.02 -27.02 -11.13
N ASP A 450 -16.53 -28.08 -10.47
CA ASP A 450 -15.12 -28.49 -10.57
C ASP A 450 -14.82 -29.22 -11.91
N LYS A 451 -15.86 -29.73 -12.58
CA LYS A 451 -15.70 -30.44 -13.83
C LYS A 451 -15.84 -29.51 -15.02
N LYS A 452 -14.90 -29.58 -15.95
CA LYS A 452 -14.99 -28.86 -17.22
C LYS A 452 -16.26 -29.26 -17.96
N PRO A 453 -17.17 -28.32 -18.28
CA PRO A 453 -18.36 -28.62 -19.07
C PRO A 453 -17.98 -29.00 -20.51
N ASP A 454 -18.79 -29.88 -21.12
CA ASP A 454 -18.67 -30.18 -22.55
C ASP A 454 -19.35 -29.07 -23.37
N ALA A 455 -18.60 -28.03 -23.64
CA ALA A 455 -19.06 -26.82 -24.36
C ALA A 455 -17.98 -26.30 -25.31
N PRO A 456 -18.40 -25.66 -26.43
CA PRO A 456 -17.47 -25.09 -27.39
C PRO A 456 -16.53 -24.03 -26.81
N VAL A 457 -17.02 -23.29 -25.83
CA VAL A 457 -16.28 -22.27 -25.08
C VAL A 457 -16.63 -22.40 -23.60
N ASN A 458 -15.62 -22.52 -22.76
CA ASN A 458 -15.77 -22.56 -21.32
C ASN A 458 -15.30 -21.26 -20.67
N VAL A 459 -15.79 -20.98 -19.48
CA VAL A 459 -15.34 -19.86 -18.63
C VAL A 459 -14.94 -20.41 -17.27
N LYS A 460 -13.79 -19.99 -16.78
CA LYS A 460 -13.24 -20.35 -15.48
C LYS A 460 -13.00 -19.09 -14.66
N VAL A 461 -13.58 -19.03 -13.47
CA VAL A 461 -13.45 -17.91 -12.52
C VAL A 461 -12.93 -18.50 -11.20
N TYR A 462 -11.87 -17.93 -10.63
CA TYR A 462 -11.27 -18.40 -9.38
C TYR A 462 -11.00 -19.92 -9.36
N ASP A 463 -10.49 -20.45 -10.47
CA ASP A 463 -10.24 -21.89 -10.67
C ASP A 463 -11.48 -22.81 -10.74
N GLN A 464 -12.69 -22.27 -10.76
CA GLN A 464 -13.94 -22.99 -10.94
C GLN A 464 -14.54 -22.75 -12.33
N TYR A 465 -15.02 -23.80 -12.97
CA TYR A 465 -15.76 -23.65 -14.22
C TYR A 465 -17.16 -23.13 -13.98
N ILE A 466 -17.65 -22.31 -14.89
CA ILE A 466 -19.06 -21.89 -14.90
C ILE A 466 -19.89 -22.93 -15.64
N ASN A 467 -20.90 -23.45 -14.96
CA ASN A 467 -21.88 -24.37 -15.55
C ASN A 467 -23.08 -23.61 -16.08
N PHE A 468 -23.20 -23.52 -17.38
CA PHE A 468 -24.30 -22.82 -18.05
C PHE A 468 -25.52 -23.72 -18.37
N SER A 469 -25.47 -25.00 -18.00
CA SER A 469 -26.56 -25.97 -18.32
C SER A 469 -27.88 -25.60 -17.64
N SER A 470 -27.84 -25.11 -16.40
CA SER A 470 -29.05 -24.72 -15.65
C SER A 470 -29.82 -23.57 -16.31
N ILE A 471 -29.13 -22.73 -17.08
CA ILE A 471 -29.73 -21.60 -17.78
C ILE A 471 -29.92 -21.82 -19.29
N ASN A 472 -29.44 -22.96 -19.80
CA ASN A 472 -29.51 -23.34 -21.22
C ASN A 472 -29.04 -22.22 -22.18
N GLN A 473 -27.98 -21.47 -21.78
CA GLN A 473 -27.38 -20.41 -22.59
C GLN A 473 -25.86 -20.43 -22.40
N TRP A 474 -25.17 -20.92 -23.41
CA TRP A 474 -23.73 -21.09 -23.41
C TRP A 474 -23.00 -19.87 -23.97
N PRO A 475 -21.74 -19.64 -23.56
CA PRO A 475 -20.85 -18.70 -24.22
C PRO A 475 -20.63 -19.07 -25.70
N PHE A 476 -20.41 -18.06 -26.52
CA PHE A 476 -20.04 -18.24 -27.92
C PHE A 476 -19.04 -17.15 -28.35
N ILE A 477 -18.37 -17.39 -29.47
CA ILE A 477 -17.44 -16.41 -30.05
C ILE A 477 -18.15 -15.67 -31.17
N GLU A 478 -18.10 -14.33 -31.11
CA GLU A 478 -18.58 -13.44 -32.16
C GLU A 478 -17.52 -12.39 -32.46
N ASN A 479 -17.16 -12.25 -33.74
CA ASN A 479 -16.12 -11.34 -34.20
C ASN A 479 -14.82 -11.45 -33.38
N GLY A 480 -14.43 -12.68 -33.01
CA GLY A 480 -13.22 -12.95 -32.21
C GLY A 480 -13.34 -12.57 -30.72
N LYS A 481 -14.53 -12.25 -30.24
CA LYS A 481 -14.79 -11.94 -28.82
C LYS A 481 -15.69 -12.98 -28.18
N THR A 482 -15.41 -13.34 -26.95
CA THR A 482 -16.23 -14.28 -26.18
C THR A 482 -17.43 -13.54 -25.59
N MET A 483 -18.63 -13.92 -26.01
CA MET A 483 -19.91 -13.45 -25.51
C MET A 483 -20.41 -14.39 -24.43
N VAL A 484 -20.79 -13.85 -23.27
CA VAL A 484 -21.23 -14.64 -22.11
C VAL A 484 -22.57 -14.15 -21.56
N PRO A 485 -23.37 -15.05 -20.95
CA PRO A 485 -24.51 -14.64 -20.15
C PRO A 485 -24.05 -13.81 -18.96
N LEU A 486 -24.39 -12.52 -18.93
CA LEU A 486 -23.87 -11.55 -17.98
C LEU A 486 -24.00 -12.02 -16.53
N ARG A 487 -25.22 -12.38 -16.11
CA ARG A 487 -25.53 -12.70 -14.71
C ARG A 487 -24.71 -13.88 -14.20
N ALA A 488 -24.73 -15.00 -14.94
CA ALA A 488 -24.09 -16.24 -14.53
C ALA A 488 -22.57 -16.10 -14.31
N VAL A 489 -21.89 -15.22 -15.05
CA VAL A 489 -20.45 -14.99 -14.90
C VAL A 489 -20.17 -13.95 -13.81
N PHE A 490 -20.88 -12.82 -13.84
CA PHE A 490 -20.52 -11.69 -12.99
C PHE A 490 -21.01 -11.83 -11.53
N GLU A 491 -22.11 -12.58 -11.28
CA GLU A 491 -22.50 -12.93 -9.91
C GLU A 491 -21.49 -13.89 -9.25
N VAL A 492 -20.89 -14.80 -10.01
CA VAL A 492 -19.76 -15.63 -9.50
C VAL A 492 -18.53 -14.78 -9.17
N MET A 493 -18.38 -13.62 -9.82
CA MET A 493 -17.33 -12.64 -9.50
C MET A 493 -17.74 -11.68 -8.36
N ASN A 494 -18.83 -11.97 -7.65
CA ASN A 494 -19.43 -11.15 -6.60
C ASN A 494 -19.92 -9.76 -7.06
N CYS A 495 -20.20 -9.61 -8.35
CA CYS A 495 -20.87 -8.42 -8.85
C CYS A 495 -22.37 -8.50 -8.55
N LYS A 496 -22.97 -7.37 -8.19
CA LYS A 496 -24.42 -7.24 -8.15
C LYS A 496 -24.94 -6.95 -9.54
N VAL A 497 -25.79 -7.81 -10.08
CA VAL A 497 -26.35 -7.68 -11.43
C VAL A 497 -27.84 -7.43 -11.37
N ASN A 498 -28.28 -6.27 -11.86
CA ASN A 498 -29.68 -5.87 -11.95
C ASN A 498 -30.11 -5.66 -13.40
N TRP A 499 -31.39 -5.84 -13.68
CA TRP A 499 -32.01 -5.55 -14.98
C TRP A 499 -33.01 -4.42 -14.86
N ASP A 500 -32.83 -3.37 -15.65
CA ASP A 500 -33.76 -2.27 -15.80
C ASP A 500 -34.63 -2.52 -17.05
N ALA A 501 -35.83 -3.04 -16.85
CA ALA A 501 -36.78 -3.35 -17.95
C ALA A 501 -37.23 -2.10 -18.71
N GLY A 502 -37.36 -0.95 -18.03
CA GLY A 502 -37.79 0.31 -18.65
C GLY A 502 -36.75 0.87 -19.62
N LYS A 503 -35.49 0.59 -19.39
CA LYS A 503 -34.36 1.01 -20.25
C LYS A 503 -33.77 -0.12 -21.09
N SER A 504 -34.28 -1.34 -20.96
CA SER A 504 -33.70 -2.54 -21.56
C SER A 504 -32.19 -2.61 -21.34
N SER A 505 -31.76 -2.40 -20.11
CA SER A 505 -30.34 -2.34 -19.75
C SER A 505 -30.01 -3.20 -18.53
N ALA A 506 -28.81 -3.76 -18.51
CA ALA A 506 -28.23 -4.38 -17.34
C ALA A 506 -27.33 -3.39 -16.60
N VAL A 507 -27.37 -3.47 -15.27
CA VAL A 507 -26.49 -2.71 -14.38
C VAL A 507 -25.66 -3.70 -13.57
N VAL A 508 -24.34 -3.57 -13.68
CA VAL A 508 -23.35 -4.34 -12.90
C VAL A 508 -22.70 -3.39 -11.91
N GLU A 509 -22.67 -3.77 -10.64
CA GLU A 509 -22.03 -3.00 -9.56
C GLU A 509 -20.98 -3.87 -8.87
N PHE A 510 -19.76 -3.36 -8.73
CA PHE A 510 -18.64 -4.02 -8.06
C PHE A 510 -17.70 -2.99 -7.45
N GLU A 511 -17.49 -3.02 -6.12
CA GLU A 511 -16.51 -2.20 -5.38
C GLU A 511 -16.52 -0.71 -5.78
N GLY A 512 -17.71 -0.12 -5.91
CA GLY A 512 -17.88 1.30 -6.30
C GLY A 512 -17.87 1.55 -7.81
N THR A 513 -17.52 0.57 -8.63
CA THR A 513 -17.66 0.65 -10.09
C THR A 513 -19.07 0.26 -10.51
N LYS A 514 -19.72 1.12 -11.30
CA LYS A 514 -21.04 0.89 -11.87
C LYS A 514 -20.98 0.86 -13.39
N ILE A 515 -21.37 -0.26 -13.99
CA ILE A 515 -21.40 -0.44 -15.43
C ILE A 515 -22.86 -0.59 -15.87
N THR A 516 -23.30 0.24 -16.80
CA THR A 516 -24.64 0.14 -17.42
C THR A 516 -24.48 -0.27 -18.87
N ILE A 517 -25.17 -1.33 -19.30
CA ILE A 517 -25.05 -1.91 -20.63
C ILE A 517 -26.44 -2.00 -21.22
N GLN A 518 -26.66 -1.31 -22.33
CA GLN A 518 -27.93 -1.35 -23.05
C GLN A 518 -27.97 -2.57 -23.98
N ALA A 519 -29.06 -3.31 -23.95
CA ALA A 519 -29.27 -4.44 -24.83
C ALA A 519 -29.36 -3.99 -26.29
N ASN A 520 -28.81 -4.80 -27.20
CA ASN A 520 -28.76 -4.53 -28.65
C ASN A 520 -28.02 -3.22 -29.00
N SER A 521 -27.05 -2.84 -28.18
CA SER A 521 -26.24 -1.63 -28.34
C SER A 521 -24.77 -1.95 -28.15
N ASN A 522 -23.90 -1.18 -28.81
CA ASN A 522 -22.46 -1.18 -28.59
C ASN A 522 -22.03 -0.13 -27.55
N THR A 523 -22.97 0.55 -26.88
CA THR A 523 -22.67 1.56 -25.89
C THR A 523 -22.83 0.99 -24.48
N ALA A 524 -21.82 1.19 -23.66
CA ALA A 524 -21.84 0.96 -22.23
C ALA A 524 -21.44 2.25 -21.49
N PHE A 525 -21.80 2.35 -20.22
CA PHE A 525 -21.40 3.47 -19.36
C PHE A 525 -20.67 2.92 -18.13
N ILE A 526 -19.46 3.39 -17.91
CA ILE A 526 -18.66 3.07 -16.72
C ILE A 526 -18.63 4.33 -15.83
N ASN A 527 -19.25 4.25 -14.66
CA ASN A 527 -19.41 5.38 -13.73
C ASN A 527 -19.98 6.64 -14.41
N GLY A 528 -20.91 6.45 -15.35
CA GLY A 528 -21.55 7.52 -16.10
C GLY A 528 -20.79 7.98 -17.36
N THR A 529 -19.55 7.55 -17.55
CA THR A 529 -18.74 7.85 -18.75
C THR A 529 -19.03 6.84 -19.86
N SER A 530 -19.37 7.33 -21.06
CA SER A 530 -19.66 6.48 -22.22
C SER A 530 -18.41 5.73 -22.70
N SER A 531 -18.58 4.46 -23.02
CA SER A 531 -17.56 3.57 -23.60
C SER A 531 -18.19 2.70 -24.67
N THR A 532 -17.38 2.24 -25.63
CA THR A 532 -17.86 1.46 -26.77
C THR A 532 -17.45 0.00 -26.64
N LEU A 533 -18.42 -0.91 -26.79
CA LEU A 533 -18.21 -2.35 -26.87
C LEU A 533 -17.72 -2.74 -28.26
N ASP A 534 -16.70 -3.58 -28.36
CA ASP A 534 -16.21 -4.14 -29.64
C ASP A 534 -17.27 -4.96 -30.38
N VAL A 535 -18.14 -5.63 -29.63
CA VAL A 535 -19.30 -6.38 -30.11
C VAL A 535 -20.52 -5.92 -29.31
N PRO A 536 -21.66 -5.58 -29.95
CA PRO A 536 -22.84 -5.14 -29.24
C PRO A 536 -23.35 -6.18 -28.23
N ALA A 537 -23.80 -5.71 -27.06
CA ALA A 537 -24.53 -6.57 -26.15
C ALA A 537 -25.85 -7.01 -26.79
N LYS A 538 -26.25 -8.28 -26.62
CA LYS A 538 -27.44 -8.86 -27.28
C LYS A 538 -28.34 -9.58 -26.29
N LEU A 539 -29.64 -9.56 -26.58
CA LEU A 539 -30.58 -10.46 -25.90
C LEU A 539 -30.70 -11.76 -26.70
N VAL A 540 -30.32 -12.87 -26.07
CA VAL A 540 -30.45 -14.23 -26.61
C VAL A 540 -31.17 -15.07 -25.56
N ASN A 541 -32.29 -15.69 -25.93
CA ASN A 541 -33.14 -16.50 -25.03
C ASN A 541 -33.43 -15.80 -23.69
N ASN A 542 -33.85 -14.52 -23.75
CA ASN A 542 -34.14 -13.66 -22.61
C ASN A 542 -32.94 -13.40 -21.68
N ARG A 543 -31.71 -13.60 -22.16
CA ARG A 543 -30.49 -13.33 -21.41
C ARG A 543 -29.63 -12.31 -22.15
N ILE A 544 -29.09 -11.36 -21.42
CA ILE A 544 -28.15 -10.41 -22.01
C ILE A 544 -26.78 -11.07 -22.13
N MET A 545 -26.30 -11.16 -23.37
CA MET A 545 -24.97 -11.62 -23.73
C MET A 545 -24.07 -10.41 -23.92
N VAL A 546 -22.88 -10.44 -23.33
CA VAL A 546 -21.95 -9.32 -23.31
C VAL A 546 -20.52 -9.77 -23.65
N PRO A 547 -19.69 -8.89 -24.23
CA PRO A 547 -18.26 -9.16 -24.42
C PRO A 547 -17.59 -9.30 -23.05
N LEU A 548 -17.13 -10.51 -22.72
CA LEU A 548 -16.60 -10.83 -21.39
C LEU A 548 -15.45 -9.93 -20.98
N ARG A 549 -14.45 -9.79 -21.86
CA ARG A 549 -13.20 -9.05 -21.56
C ARG A 549 -13.48 -7.61 -21.18
N PHE A 550 -14.30 -6.90 -21.93
CA PHE A 550 -14.61 -5.49 -21.68
C PHE A 550 -15.13 -5.25 -20.24
N ILE A 551 -16.07 -6.09 -19.78
CA ILE A 551 -16.68 -5.88 -18.46
C ILE A 551 -15.74 -6.36 -17.36
N SER A 552 -15.04 -7.46 -17.56
CA SER A 552 -14.06 -7.97 -16.57
C SER A 552 -12.93 -6.97 -16.35
N GLU A 553 -12.37 -6.39 -17.40
CA GLU A 553 -11.33 -5.37 -17.30
C GLU A 553 -11.86 -4.08 -16.65
N ALA A 554 -13.12 -3.69 -16.92
CA ALA A 554 -13.74 -2.51 -16.30
C ALA A 554 -13.93 -2.64 -14.77
N ILE A 555 -13.96 -3.85 -14.24
CA ILE A 555 -13.96 -4.15 -12.79
C ILE A 555 -12.58 -4.60 -12.28
N GLY A 556 -11.51 -4.34 -13.03
CA GLY A 556 -10.13 -4.61 -12.63
C GLY A 556 -9.71 -6.09 -12.66
N LYS A 557 -10.41 -6.94 -13.42
CA LYS A 557 -10.07 -8.36 -13.56
C LYS A 557 -9.24 -8.63 -14.81
N THR A 558 -8.28 -9.54 -14.69
CA THR A 558 -7.47 -10.00 -15.82
C THR A 558 -8.17 -11.15 -16.55
N VAL A 559 -8.17 -11.11 -17.88
CA VAL A 559 -8.80 -12.11 -18.73
C VAL A 559 -7.76 -12.69 -19.70
N THR A 560 -7.57 -14.00 -19.63
CA THR A 560 -6.68 -14.73 -20.54
C THR A 560 -7.45 -15.83 -21.28
N TRP A 561 -6.93 -16.26 -22.43
CA TRP A 561 -7.50 -17.35 -23.23
C TRP A 561 -6.56 -18.56 -23.24
N ASP A 562 -7.09 -19.69 -22.83
CA ASP A 562 -6.45 -20.99 -22.92
C ASP A 562 -6.92 -21.67 -24.22
N ASP A 563 -6.08 -21.67 -25.24
CA ASP A 563 -6.44 -22.19 -26.56
C ASP A 563 -6.55 -23.71 -26.58
N GLU A 564 -5.76 -24.40 -25.77
CA GLU A 564 -5.79 -25.87 -25.67
C GLU A 564 -7.12 -26.34 -25.08
N ASN A 565 -7.58 -25.69 -24.03
CA ASN A 565 -8.80 -26.05 -23.32
C ASN A 565 -10.06 -25.29 -23.80
N LYS A 566 -9.91 -24.38 -24.77
CA LYS A 566 -11.00 -23.49 -25.25
C LYS A 566 -11.71 -22.81 -24.08
N THR A 567 -10.92 -22.27 -23.16
CA THR A 567 -11.41 -21.73 -21.90
C THR A 567 -10.94 -20.30 -21.69
N VAL A 568 -11.86 -19.42 -21.33
CA VAL A 568 -11.52 -18.09 -20.80
C VAL A 568 -11.23 -18.21 -19.32
N LEU A 569 -10.08 -17.72 -18.90
CA LEU A 569 -9.64 -17.68 -17.50
C LEU A 569 -9.78 -16.24 -16.98
N ILE A 570 -10.43 -16.07 -15.81
CA ILE A 570 -10.64 -14.78 -15.14
C ILE A 570 -10.03 -14.85 -13.73
N TYR A 571 -9.17 -13.89 -13.41
CA TYR A 571 -8.43 -13.80 -12.16
C TYR A 571 -8.73 -12.53 -11.38
#